data_c00e4b391431bbc108cd4399fe779bee
#
_entry.id   c00e4b391431bbc108cd4399fe779bee
#
_cell.length_a   1.000
_cell.length_b   1.000
_cell.length_c   1.000
_cell.angle_alpha   90.00
_cell.angle_beta   90.00
_cell.angle_gamma   90.00
#
_symmetry.space_group_name_H-M   'P 1'
#
loop_
_entity.id
_entity.type
_entity.pdbx_description
1 polymer ?
#
loop_
_entity_poly.entity_id
_entity_poly.type
_entity_poly.pdbx_seq_one_letter_code
_entity_poly.pdbx_strand_id
1 'polypeptide(L)'
;MTVRAWAELLRVSALFTVPGDALAGAAATGRRPDRGTALAVGASLCLYEAGMALNDWADRDEDAVDRPHRPIPSGRIAPGAALAAAGALTAAGLGLAARAGRPALAVATGLAATVWAYDLRLKHTPAGPAAMAAARGLDLLLGATATGAAKTTTRRGSDTPPGPGVASGPGPGPGPGPGPSPGAGAGAGAASASAGGPGPGAAEAVRGRVRGALPAAGLLGAHTYAVTAVSRHEAQGGSTTAPLAALAAVTALGAATLRERCGRGPEGPAPAAERGRAAEALRSHPTRATPASTTPRLLLTALTGTYFRTAAGPLVHAALNPSPPLTQRAVGGGIRAMIPLQAALATRAGAAGSGLAVMALAPLARTLARKVSPT
;
A
#
# COMPACT_ATOMS: atom_id res chain seq x y z
N MET A 1 -5.52 -32.88 3.40
CA MET A 1 -5.37 -31.45 3.80
C MET A 1 -6.73 -30.81 3.76
N THR A 2 -7.23 -30.25 4.86
CA THR A 2 -8.54 -29.60 4.88
C THR A 2 -8.42 -28.10 4.57
N VAL A 3 -9.37 -27.55 3.81
CA VAL A 3 -9.46 -26.10 3.52
C VAL A 3 -9.42 -25.26 4.81
N ARG A 4 -10.00 -25.79 5.89
CA ARG A 4 -9.99 -25.14 7.20
C ARG A 4 -8.58 -24.98 7.78
N ALA A 5 -7.70 -25.98 7.65
CA ALA A 5 -6.32 -25.88 8.15
C ALA A 5 -5.54 -24.79 7.41
N TRP A 6 -5.72 -24.66 6.09
CA TRP A 6 -5.12 -23.56 5.31
C TRP A 6 -5.69 -22.20 5.67
N ALA A 7 -7.00 -22.07 5.87
CA ALA A 7 -7.62 -20.82 6.28
C ALA A 7 -7.16 -20.37 7.68
N GLU A 8 -6.86 -21.33 8.57
CA GLU A 8 -6.29 -21.08 9.89
C GLU A 8 -4.82 -20.62 9.78
N LEU A 9 -3.98 -21.34 9.01
CA LEU A 9 -2.57 -21.00 8.80
C LEU A 9 -2.43 -19.61 8.16
N LEU A 10 -3.19 -19.33 7.11
CA LEU A 10 -3.15 -18.06 6.38
C LEU A 10 -3.86 -16.91 7.12
N ARG A 11 -4.47 -17.17 8.27
CA ARG A 11 -5.17 -16.17 9.10
C ARG A 11 -6.11 -15.27 8.31
N VAL A 12 -6.95 -15.88 7.46
CA VAL A 12 -7.87 -15.18 6.54
C VAL A 12 -8.71 -14.08 7.21
N SER A 13 -8.97 -14.18 8.52
CA SER A 13 -9.67 -13.15 9.30
C SER A 13 -8.91 -11.82 9.42
N ALA A 14 -7.60 -11.81 9.24
CA ALA A 14 -6.76 -10.61 9.34
C ALA A 14 -6.51 -9.90 8.00
N LEU A 15 -6.89 -10.51 6.86
CA LEU A 15 -6.71 -9.98 5.51
C LEU A 15 -7.33 -8.59 5.28
N PHE A 16 -8.37 -8.25 6.04
CA PHE A 16 -9.12 -7.00 5.86
C PHE A 16 -8.34 -5.73 6.22
N THR A 17 -7.18 -5.87 6.87
CA THR A 17 -6.29 -4.74 7.15
C THR A 17 -5.38 -4.40 5.97
N VAL A 18 -5.22 -5.33 5.02
CA VAL A 18 -4.23 -5.22 3.93
C VAL A 18 -4.69 -4.27 2.80
N PRO A 19 -5.92 -4.36 2.25
CA PRO A 19 -6.34 -3.49 1.16
C PRO A 19 -6.28 -2.00 1.49
N GLY A 20 -6.43 -1.66 2.78
CA GLY A 20 -6.39 -0.29 3.26
C GLY A 20 -5.05 0.41 3.04
N ASP A 21 -3.93 -0.32 3.06
CA ASP A 21 -2.60 0.23 2.81
C ASP A 21 -2.46 0.74 1.38
N ALA A 22 -2.83 -0.10 0.41
CA ALA A 22 -2.78 0.27 -1.00
C ALA A 22 -3.74 1.45 -1.33
N LEU A 23 -4.93 1.45 -0.74
CA LEU A 23 -5.90 2.54 -0.92
C LEU A 23 -5.43 3.85 -0.28
N ALA A 24 -4.85 3.80 0.92
CA ALA A 24 -4.25 4.96 1.57
C ALA A 24 -3.03 5.48 0.79
N GLY A 25 -2.22 4.58 0.22
CA GLY A 25 -1.11 4.91 -0.65
C GLY A 25 -1.54 5.61 -1.94
N ALA A 26 -2.56 5.11 -2.62
CA ALA A 26 -3.17 5.75 -3.79
C ALA A 26 -3.68 7.16 -3.44
N ALA A 27 -4.43 7.27 -2.35
CA ALA A 27 -4.96 8.54 -1.86
C ALA A 27 -3.85 9.56 -1.55
N ALA A 28 -2.75 9.12 -0.91
CA ALA A 28 -1.63 9.99 -0.56
C ALA A 28 -0.95 10.63 -1.77
N THR A 29 -1.11 10.06 -2.97
CA THR A 29 -0.63 10.63 -4.24
C THR A 29 -1.66 11.54 -4.93
N GLY A 30 -2.82 11.79 -4.31
CA GLY A 30 -3.92 12.57 -4.90
C GLY A 30 -4.64 11.86 -6.05
N ARG A 31 -4.48 10.55 -6.21
CA ARG A 31 -5.06 9.78 -7.32
C ARG A 31 -6.25 8.94 -6.87
N ARG A 32 -7.17 8.73 -7.79
CA ARG A 32 -8.26 7.75 -7.59
C ARG A 32 -7.72 6.33 -7.79
N PRO A 33 -8.24 5.34 -7.04
CA PRO A 33 -7.92 3.94 -7.27
C PRO A 33 -8.16 3.54 -8.73
N ASP A 34 -7.22 2.77 -9.29
CA ASP A 34 -7.25 2.30 -10.67
C ASP A 34 -6.81 0.82 -10.74
N ARG A 35 -6.60 0.29 -11.97
CA ARG A 35 -6.10 -1.06 -12.17
C ARG A 35 -4.76 -1.30 -11.45
N GLY A 36 -3.88 -0.30 -11.41
CA GLY A 36 -2.61 -0.39 -10.69
C GLY A 36 -2.83 -0.57 -9.19
N THR A 37 -3.79 0.17 -8.62
CA THR A 37 -4.19 0.01 -7.21
C THR A 37 -4.74 -1.40 -6.93
N ALA A 38 -5.58 -1.94 -7.83
CA ALA A 38 -6.09 -3.31 -7.68
C ALA A 38 -4.97 -4.36 -7.73
N LEU A 39 -3.99 -4.18 -8.62
CA LEU A 39 -2.80 -5.04 -8.68
C LEU A 39 -1.95 -4.93 -7.41
N ALA A 40 -1.81 -3.72 -6.84
CA ALA A 40 -1.12 -3.52 -5.56
C ALA A 40 -1.85 -4.23 -4.42
N VAL A 41 -3.17 -4.12 -4.33
CA VAL A 41 -3.98 -4.86 -3.34
C VAL A 41 -3.75 -6.36 -3.47
N GLY A 42 -3.80 -6.91 -4.68
CA GLY A 42 -3.52 -8.33 -4.91
C GLY A 42 -2.09 -8.74 -4.53
N ALA A 43 -1.10 -7.92 -4.85
CA ALA A 43 0.29 -8.14 -4.47
C ALA A 43 0.47 -8.11 -2.94
N SER A 44 -0.08 -7.11 -2.28
CA SER A 44 -0.11 -7.00 -0.81
C SER A 44 -0.72 -8.22 -0.15
N LEU A 45 -1.89 -8.67 -0.62
CA LEU A 45 -2.55 -9.86 -0.09
C LEU A 45 -1.68 -11.11 -0.24
N CYS A 46 -1.07 -11.33 -1.41
CA CYS A 46 -0.16 -12.45 -1.62
C CYS A 46 1.06 -12.38 -0.70
N LEU A 47 1.68 -11.20 -0.54
CA LEU A 47 2.86 -11.02 0.31
C LEU A 47 2.51 -11.16 1.80
N TYR A 48 1.32 -10.71 2.21
CA TYR A 48 0.83 -10.88 3.57
C TYR A 48 0.62 -12.38 3.90
N GLU A 49 -0.07 -13.11 3.02
CA GLU A 49 -0.29 -14.55 3.18
C GLU A 49 1.02 -15.34 3.13
N ALA A 50 1.98 -14.90 2.28
CA ALA A 50 3.32 -15.48 2.26
C ALA A 50 4.00 -15.34 3.63
N GLY A 51 3.91 -14.16 4.26
CA GLY A 51 4.42 -13.92 5.60
C GLY A 51 3.74 -14.79 6.65
N MET A 52 2.42 -14.97 6.58
CA MET A 52 1.72 -15.86 7.54
C MET A 52 2.19 -17.30 7.44
N ALA A 53 2.31 -17.84 6.21
CA ALA A 53 2.80 -19.19 5.99
C ALA A 53 4.26 -19.35 6.42
N LEU A 54 5.11 -18.35 6.13
CA LEU A 54 6.52 -18.34 6.51
C LEU A 54 6.70 -18.22 8.02
N ASN A 55 5.90 -17.39 8.70
CA ASN A 55 5.93 -17.22 10.14
C ASN A 55 5.63 -18.54 10.85
N ASP A 56 4.52 -19.22 10.49
CA ASP A 56 4.15 -20.49 11.09
C ASP A 56 5.16 -21.61 10.77
N TRP A 57 5.81 -21.56 9.59
CA TRP A 57 6.90 -22.47 9.26
C TRP A 57 8.16 -22.20 10.10
N ALA A 58 8.53 -20.95 10.27
CA ALA A 58 9.71 -20.56 11.04
C ALA A 58 9.55 -20.87 12.53
N ASP A 59 8.32 -20.72 13.06
CA ASP A 59 8.01 -20.94 14.48
C ASP A 59 7.59 -22.39 14.81
N ARG A 60 7.63 -23.32 13.86
CA ARG A 60 7.08 -24.67 14.00
C ARG A 60 7.59 -25.42 15.23
N ASP A 61 8.86 -25.24 15.59
CA ASP A 61 9.49 -25.95 16.70
C ASP A 61 9.07 -25.32 18.06
N GLU A 62 8.95 -23.99 18.13
CA GLU A 62 8.40 -23.25 19.27
C GLU A 62 6.90 -23.55 19.42
N ASP A 63 6.15 -23.49 18.33
CA ASP A 63 4.71 -23.79 18.32
C ASP A 63 4.40 -25.26 18.68
N ALA A 64 5.31 -26.19 18.47
CA ALA A 64 5.13 -27.59 18.90
C ALA A 64 5.04 -27.71 20.43
N VAL A 65 5.72 -26.81 21.15
CA VAL A 65 5.70 -26.75 22.61
C VAL A 65 4.56 -25.89 23.12
N ASP A 66 4.45 -24.66 22.60
CA ASP A 66 3.54 -23.64 23.13
C ASP A 66 2.11 -23.74 22.57
N ARG A 67 1.97 -24.21 21.34
CA ARG A 67 0.70 -24.20 20.58
C ARG A 67 0.54 -25.46 19.71
N PRO A 68 0.55 -26.67 20.29
CA PRO A 68 0.57 -27.94 19.55
C PRO A 68 -0.68 -28.16 18.67
N HIS A 69 -1.75 -27.41 18.90
CA HIS A 69 -2.97 -27.44 18.10
C HIS A 69 -2.87 -26.68 16.77
N ARG A 70 -1.81 -25.87 16.53
CA ARG A 70 -1.63 -25.16 15.25
C ARG A 70 -1.49 -26.12 14.06
N PRO A 71 -1.76 -25.65 12.82
CA PRO A 71 -1.81 -26.52 11.63
C PRO A 71 -0.54 -27.32 11.36
N ILE A 72 0.65 -26.75 11.57
CA ILE A 72 1.93 -27.42 11.32
C ILE A 72 2.27 -28.40 12.44
N PRO A 73 2.32 -27.99 13.72
CA PRO A 73 2.63 -28.92 14.82
C PRO A 73 1.66 -30.10 14.93
N SER A 74 0.37 -29.85 14.67
CA SER A 74 -0.66 -30.91 14.69
C SER A 74 -0.62 -31.86 13.49
N GLY A 75 0.32 -31.68 12.56
CA GLY A 75 0.44 -32.52 11.35
C GLY A 75 -0.64 -32.29 10.28
N ARG A 76 -1.55 -31.32 10.49
CA ARG A 76 -2.62 -31.01 9.51
C ARG A 76 -2.06 -30.40 8.22
N ILE A 77 -0.90 -29.74 8.30
CA ILE A 77 -0.15 -29.18 7.16
C ILE A 77 1.31 -29.58 7.31
N ALA A 78 1.89 -30.15 6.26
CA ALA A 78 3.31 -30.49 6.25
C ALA A 78 4.17 -29.22 6.22
N PRO A 79 5.27 -29.12 6.97
CA PRO A 79 6.14 -27.93 7.00
C PRO A 79 6.64 -27.52 5.61
N GLY A 80 7.03 -28.51 4.75
CA GLY A 80 7.45 -28.26 3.39
C GLY A 80 6.34 -27.63 2.51
N ALA A 81 5.07 -28.01 2.76
CA ALA A 81 3.94 -27.42 2.03
C ALA A 81 3.71 -25.96 2.45
N ALA A 82 3.87 -25.62 3.72
CA ALA A 82 3.77 -24.24 4.21
C ALA A 82 4.89 -23.35 3.60
N LEU A 83 6.14 -23.84 3.58
CA LEU A 83 7.26 -23.12 2.98
C LEU A 83 7.07 -22.95 1.45
N ALA A 84 6.60 -23.99 0.75
CA ALA A 84 6.30 -23.91 -0.69
C ALA A 84 5.18 -22.89 -0.96
N ALA A 85 4.15 -22.84 -0.12
CA ALA A 85 3.09 -21.84 -0.22
C ALA A 85 3.64 -20.42 0.00
N ALA A 86 4.51 -20.20 1.00
CA ALA A 86 5.17 -18.91 1.22
C ALA A 86 5.96 -18.46 -0.01
N GLY A 87 6.75 -19.35 -0.63
CA GLY A 87 7.49 -19.08 -1.85
C GLY A 87 6.59 -18.76 -3.04
N ALA A 88 5.56 -19.58 -3.27
CA ALA A 88 4.61 -19.41 -4.38
C ALA A 88 3.81 -18.10 -4.24
N LEU A 89 3.34 -17.77 -3.06
CA LEU A 89 2.63 -16.53 -2.77
C LEU A 89 3.55 -15.31 -2.93
N THR A 90 4.82 -15.40 -2.49
CA THR A 90 5.82 -14.35 -2.73
C THR A 90 6.01 -14.12 -4.23
N ALA A 91 6.20 -15.18 -5.01
CA ALA A 91 6.35 -15.07 -6.47
C ALA A 91 5.09 -14.48 -7.15
N ALA A 92 3.91 -14.89 -6.73
CA ALA A 92 2.64 -14.34 -7.22
C ALA A 92 2.50 -12.85 -6.89
N GLY A 93 2.83 -12.43 -5.67
CA GLY A 93 2.81 -11.03 -5.25
C GLY A 93 3.76 -10.16 -6.07
N LEU A 94 4.99 -10.63 -6.29
CA LEU A 94 5.97 -9.95 -7.15
C LEU A 94 5.51 -9.90 -8.61
N GLY A 95 4.90 -10.97 -9.12
CA GLY A 95 4.30 -11.01 -10.46
C GLY A 95 3.19 -9.99 -10.66
N LEU A 96 2.30 -9.83 -9.67
CA LEU A 96 1.26 -8.81 -9.69
C LEU A 96 1.85 -7.39 -9.64
N ALA A 97 2.86 -7.16 -8.78
CA ALA A 97 3.56 -5.89 -8.69
C ALA A 97 4.31 -5.54 -9.98
N ALA A 98 4.92 -6.53 -10.65
CA ALA A 98 5.56 -6.36 -11.95
C ALA A 98 4.56 -5.87 -13.02
N ARG A 99 3.33 -6.40 -13.00
CA ARG A 99 2.24 -5.95 -13.90
C ARG A 99 1.74 -4.54 -13.59
N ALA A 100 1.89 -4.07 -12.34
CA ALA A 100 1.62 -2.69 -11.96
C ALA A 100 2.74 -1.74 -12.41
N GLY A 101 3.97 -2.25 -12.64
CA GLY A 101 5.10 -1.50 -13.17
C GLY A 101 6.38 -1.63 -12.34
N ARG A 102 7.52 -1.26 -12.96
CA ARG A 102 8.85 -1.39 -12.33
C ARG A 102 8.97 -0.73 -10.95
N PRO A 103 8.42 0.49 -10.70
CA PRO A 103 8.48 1.08 -9.37
C PRO A 103 7.72 0.28 -8.31
N ALA A 104 6.55 -0.26 -8.66
CA ALA A 104 5.76 -1.11 -7.78
C ALA A 104 6.50 -2.42 -7.49
N LEU A 105 7.13 -3.04 -8.51
CA LEU A 105 7.95 -4.23 -8.33
C LEU A 105 9.12 -3.98 -7.36
N ALA A 106 9.84 -2.85 -7.51
CA ALA A 106 10.95 -2.53 -6.62
C ALA A 106 10.50 -2.40 -5.15
N VAL A 107 9.36 -1.72 -4.91
CA VAL A 107 8.79 -1.61 -3.56
C VAL A 107 8.32 -2.97 -3.04
N ALA A 108 7.64 -3.78 -3.86
CA ALA A 108 7.19 -5.12 -3.49
C ALA A 108 8.38 -6.07 -3.17
N THR A 109 9.50 -5.95 -3.90
CA THR A 109 10.72 -6.71 -3.60
C THR A 109 11.30 -6.31 -2.25
N GLY A 110 11.34 -5.00 -1.94
CA GLY A 110 11.76 -4.51 -0.63
C GLY A 110 10.82 -5.01 0.50
N LEU A 111 9.51 -5.00 0.25
CA LEU A 111 8.52 -5.53 1.18
C LEU A 111 8.71 -7.04 1.42
N ALA A 112 8.82 -7.83 0.36
CA ALA A 112 9.06 -9.27 0.45
C ALA A 112 10.35 -9.57 1.22
N ALA A 113 11.46 -8.89 0.89
CA ALA A 113 12.73 -9.04 1.60
C ALA A 113 12.59 -8.70 3.10
N THR A 114 11.85 -7.65 3.43
CA THR A 114 11.60 -7.25 4.82
C THR A 114 10.79 -8.30 5.58
N VAL A 115 9.73 -8.87 4.96
CA VAL A 115 8.90 -9.94 5.54
C VAL A 115 9.75 -11.19 5.79
N TRP A 116 10.51 -11.65 4.80
CA TRP A 116 11.38 -12.81 4.94
C TRP A 116 12.47 -12.59 6.00
N ALA A 117 13.11 -11.42 6.01
CA ALA A 117 14.11 -11.09 7.03
C ALA A 117 13.49 -11.04 8.44
N TYR A 118 12.28 -10.50 8.57
CA TYR A 118 11.55 -10.47 9.83
C TYR A 118 11.30 -11.87 10.36
N ASP A 119 10.65 -12.74 9.58
CA ASP A 119 10.25 -14.06 10.04
C ASP A 119 11.44 -15.00 10.30
N LEU A 120 12.50 -14.89 9.49
CA LEU A 120 13.64 -15.78 9.62
C LEU A 120 14.69 -15.33 10.66
N ARG A 121 14.79 -14.00 10.93
CA ARG A 121 15.89 -13.48 11.75
C ARG A 121 15.54 -12.37 12.73
N LEU A 122 14.65 -11.44 12.35
CA LEU A 122 14.52 -10.18 13.08
C LEU A 122 13.45 -10.20 14.17
N LYS A 123 12.46 -11.09 14.11
CA LYS A 123 11.29 -11.07 15.01
C LYS A 123 11.65 -11.19 16.49
N HIS A 124 12.67 -11.99 16.83
CA HIS A 124 13.14 -12.17 18.21
C HIS A 124 14.22 -11.14 18.62
N THR A 125 14.60 -10.22 17.71
CA THR A 125 15.61 -9.18 17.97
C THR A 125 14.97 -7.85 18.36
N PRO A 126 15.71 -6.89 18.91
CA PRO A 126 15.24 -5.51 19.10
C PRO A 126 14.78 -4.82 17.82
N ALA A 127 15.26 -5.27 16.64
CA ALA A 127 14.89 -4.73 15.35
C ALA A 127 13.51 -5.21 14.85
N GLY A 128 12.88 -6.20 15.47
CA GLY A 128 11.59 -6.75 15.06
C GLY A 128 10.50 -5.69 14.85
N PRO A 129 10.22 -4.83 15.84
CA PRO A 129 9.22 -3.77 15.67
C PRO A 129 9.51 -2.81 14.51
N ALA A 130 10.80 -2.50 14.27
CA ALA A 130 11.21 -1.64 13.15
C ALA A 130 11.02 -2.33 11.79
N ALA A 131 11.30 -3.62 11.70
CA ALA A 131 11.06 -4.40 10.48
C ALA A 131 9.56 -4.48 10.14
N MET A 132 8.70 -4.72 11.12
CA MET A 132 7.25 -4.71 10.92
C MET A 132 6.72 -3.31 10.50
N ALA A 133 7.26 -2.26 11.12
CA ALA A 133 6.96 -0.88 10.74
C ALA A 133 7.37 -0.58 9.30
N ALA A 134 8.57 -1.01 8.89
CA ALA A 134 9.08 -0.88 7.54
C ALA A 134 8.22 -1.66 6.53
N ALA A 135 7.87 -2.92 6.84
CA ALA A 135 6.98 -3.71 5.99
C ALA A 135 5.65 -2.99 5.75
N ARG A 136 5.03 -2.45 6.80
CA ARG A 136 3.75 -1.75 6.68
C ARG A 136 3.87 -0.43 5.92
N GLY A 137 4.95 0.32 6.11
CA GLY A 137 5.24 1.54 5.34
C GLY A 137 5.48 1.23 3.86
N LEU A 138 6.22 0.16 3.54
CA LEU A 138 6.46 -0.30 2.18
C LEU A 138 5.16 -0.76 1.50
N ASP A 139 4.26 -1.40 2.22
CA ASP A 139 2.97 -1.83 1.68
C ASP A 139 2.11 -0.63 1.24
N LEU A 140 2.06 0.43 2.04
CA LEU A 140 1.41 1.68 1.65
C LEU A 140 2.10 2.31 0.42
N LEU A 141 3.45 2.31 0.38
CA LEU A 141 4.21 2.82 -0.77
C LEU A 141 4.01 1.99 -2.03
N LEU A 142 3.73 0.68 -1.90
CA LEU A 142 3.34 -0.16 -3.03
C LEU A 142 2.08 0.37 -3.69
N GLY A 143 1.04 0.71 -2.93
CA GLY A 143 -0.16 1.36 -3.44
C GLY A 143 0.13 2.71 -4.12
N ALA A 144 0.98 3.54 -3.52
CA ALA A 144 1.36 4.84 -4.06
C ALA A 144 2.11 4.74 -5.39
N THR A 145 3.00 3.75 -5.55
CA THR A 145 3.81 3.58 -6.75
C THR A 145 3.08 2.86 -7.88
N ALA A 146 2.16 1.97 -7.55
CA ALA A 146 1.37 1.22 -8.53
C ALA A 146 0.27 2.07 -9.18
N THR A 147 -0.34 2.99 -8.43
CA THR A 147 -1.46 3.80 -8.92
C THR A 147 -1.01 4.78 -10.00
N GLY A 148 -1.71 4.79 -11.14
CA GLY A 148 -1.43 5.66 -12.28
C GLY A 148 -0.24 5.23 -13.15
N ALA A 149 0.35 4.05 -12.94
CA ALA A 149 1.43 3.53 -13.78
C ALA A 149 0.92 2.99 -15.14
N ALA A 150 -0.34 2.56 -15.21
CA ALA A 150 -0.88 1.84 -16.36
C ALA A 150 -1.18 2.69 -17.61
N LYS A 151 -0.96 4.00 -17.61
CA LYS A 151 -1.29 4.88 -18.76
C LYS A 151 -0.15 5.10 -19.77
N THR A 152 1.00 4.46 -19.59
CA THR A 152 2.17 4.74 -20.44
C THR A 152 2.34 3.77 -21.61
N THR A 153 1.45 2.81 -21.84
CA THR A 153 1.72 1.73 -22.80
C THR A 153 0.84 1.72 -24.06
N THR A 154 0.01 2.74 -24.33
CA THR A 154 -0.85 2.72 -25.53
C THR A 154 -0.93 4.09 -26.19
N ARG A 155 0.22 4.70 -26.50
CA ARG A 155 0.26 5.72 -27.55
C ARG A 155 1.38 5.38 -28.52
N ARG A 156 1.18 4.28 -29.24
CA ARG A 156 1.97 3.96 -30.44
C ARG A 156 1.07 4.18 -31.64
N GLY A 157 1.35 5.27 -32.30
CA GLY A 157 1.14 5.42 -33.74
C GLY A 157 -0.31 5.52 -34.23
N SER A 158 -0.72 6.68 -34.55
CA SER A 158 -1.39 7.09 -35.79
C SER A 158 -2.09 8.45 -35.58
N ASP A 159 -1.33 9.51 -35.60
CA ASP A 159 -1.86 10.81 -35.98
C ASP A 159 -0.76 11.52 -36.76
N THR A 160 -0.61 11.09 -38.02
CA THR A 160 -0.10 11.97 -39.08
C THR A 160 -1.32 12.76 -39.52
N PRO A 161 -1.37 14.08 -39.35
CA PRO A 161 -2.45 14.87 -39.91
C PRO A 161 -2.37 14.80 -41.44
N PRO A 162 -3.50 14.69 -42.17
CA PRO A 162 -3.50 14.78 -43.62
C PRO A 162 -3.05 16.19 -44.02
N GLY A 163 -1.95 16.24 -44.78
CA GLY A 163 -1.47 17.45 -45.38
C GLY A 163 -2.51 18.01 -46.37
N PRO A 164 -2.58 19.36 -46.56
CA PRO A 164 -3.53 19.97 -47.45
C PRO A 164 -3.24 19.56 -48.91
N GLY A 165 -4.28 19.08 -49.59
CA GLY A 165 -4.26 18.69 -51.00
C GLY A 165 -3.82 19.82 -51.91
N VAL A 166 -2.84 19.56 -52.75
CA VAL A 166 -2.50 20.40 -53.90
C VAL A 166 -3.12 19.75 -55.15
N ALA A 167 -3.86 20.58 -55.86
CA ALA A 167 -4.65 20.22 -57.02
C ALA A 167 -3.78 19.69 -58.19
N SER A 168 -4.38 18.77 -58.90
CA SER A 168 -3.87 18.07 -60.09
C SER A 168 -3.74 18.98 -61.31
N GLY A 169 -2.64 18.84 -62.04
CA GLY A 169 -2.52 19.22 -63.46
C GLY A 169 -2.06 17.99 -64.27
N PRO A 170 -2.50 17.82 -65.55
CA PRO A 170 -2.39 16.57 -66.31
C PRO A 170 -1.12 16.43 -67.17
N GLY A 171 -0.57 15.19 -67.19
CA GLY A 171 0.17 14.45 -68.20
C GLY A 171 1.47 15.04 -68.77
N PRO A 172 2.27 14.31 -69.58
CA PRO A 172 1.97 13.08 -70.31
C PRO A 172 3.07 11.99 -70.27
N GLY A 173 2.73 10.76 -70.62
CA GLY A 173 3.39 9.82 -71.52
C GLY A 173 4.57 8.94 -71.02
N PRO A 174 4.61 7.71 -71.49
CA PRO A 174 5.46 6.64 -70.94
C PRO A 174 6.79 6.42 -71.73
N GLY A 175 7.81 5.96 -71.02
CA GLY A 175 9.07 5.44 -71.61
C GLY A 175 9.52 4.16 -70.92
N PRO A 176 10.12 3.19 -71.63
CA PRO A 176 10.24 1.81 -71.24
C PRO A 176 11.49 1.52 -70.38
N GLY A 177 11.43 0.40 -69.66
CA GLY A 177 12.42 -0.15 -68.74
C GLY A 177 13.84 -0.40 -69.30
N PRO A 178 14.74 -0.99 -68.53
CA PRO A 178 14.85 -2.46 -68.41
C PRO A 178 15.36 -2.98 -67.07
N GLY A 179 15.09 -4.22 -66.85
CA GLY A 179 15.93 -5.33 -66.41
C GLY A 179 16.31 -5.51 -64.94
N PRO A 180 16.18 -6.77 -64.47
CA PRO A 180 16.45 -7.14 -63.08
C PRO A 180 17.90 -7.58 -62.86
N SER A 181 18.41 -7.42 -61.62
CA SER A 181 19.58 -8.13 -61.14
C SER A 181 19.41 -8.61 -59.70
N PRO A 182 19.88 -9.85 -59.40
CA PRO A 182 19.64 -10.49 -58.12
C PRO A 182 20.79 -10.23 -57.16
N GLY A 183 20.48 -10.04 -55.90
CA GLY A 183 21.48 -9.92 -54.83
C GLY A 183 20.95 -10.48 -53.54
N ALA A 184 21.32 -11.72 -53.23
CA ALA A 184 21.07 -12.36 -51.95
C ALA A 184 21.88 -11.68 -50.83
N GLY A 185 21.24 -11.48 -49.69
CA GLY A 185 21.87 -10.99 -48.49
C GLY A 185 21.00 -11.30 -47.28
N ALA A 186 21.07 -12.53 -46.78
CA ALA A 186 20.51 -12.90 -45.49
C ALA A 186 21.28 -12.20 -44.37
N GLY A 187 20.80 -11.08 -43.88
CA GLY A 187 21.27 -10.42 -42.65
C GLY A 187 20.33 -10.75 -41.49
N ALA A 188 20.72 -11.70 -40.65
CA ALA A 188 20.08 -11.96 -39.36
C ALA A 188 20.30 -10.74 -38.47
N GLY A 189 19.37 -9.80 -38.50
CA GLY A 189 19.31 -8.70 -37.56
C GLY A 189 18.86 -9.20 -36.18
N ALA A 190 19.82 -9.48 -35.31
CA ALA A 190 19.57 -9.61 -33.88
C ALA A 190 18.95 -8.31 -33.39
N ALA A 191 17.64 -8.37 -33.11
CA ALA A 191 16.94 -7.30 -32.45
C ALA A 191 17.46 -7.21 -31.02
N SER A 192 18.46 -6.36 -30.80
CA SER A 192 18.83 -5.88 -29.47
C SER A 192 17.62 -5.14 -28.88
N ALA A 193 16.85 -5.82 -28.06
CA ALA A 193 15.88 -5.17 -27.19
C ALA A 193 16.65 -4.30 -26.19
N SER A 194 16.95 -3.06 -26.57
CA SER A 194 17.41 -2.05 -25.64
C SER A 194 16.28 -1.84 -24.62
N ALA A 195 16.47 -2.37 -23.41
CA ALA A 195 15.64 -2.06 -22.25
C ALA A 195 15.83 -0.57 -21.92
N GLY A 196 15.12 0.29 -22.63
CA GLY A 196 15.03 1.72 -22.37
C GLY A 196 14.57 1.91 -20.95
N GLY A 197 15.44 2.40 -20.08
CA GLY A 197 15.12 2.85 -18.75
C GLY A 197 14.04 3.95 -18.80
N PRO A 198 13.27 4.15 -17.72
CA PRO A 198 12.28 5.20 -17.68
C PRO A 198 12.95 6.54 -17.94
N GLY A 199 12.38 7.31 -18.89
CA GLY A 199 12.88 8.65 -19.19
C GLY A 199 12.92 9.53 -17.93
N PRO A 200 13.77 10.57 -17.88
CA PRO A 200 14.01 11.38 -16.68
C PRO A 200 12.72 11.90 -16.01
N GLY A 201 11.70 12.29 -16.78
CA GLY A 201 10.40 12.73 -16.26
C GLY A 201 9.59 11.64 -15.57
N ALA A 202 9.72 10.37 -16.01
CA ALA A 202 9.02 9.26 -15.36
C ALA A 202 9.62 8.93 -13.99
N ALA A 203 10.94 8.99 -13.85
CA ALA A 203 11.62 8.79 -12.58
C ALA A 203 11.27 9.89 -11.57
N GLU A 204 11.20 11.13 -12.01
CA GLU A 204 10.83 12.25 -11.16
C GLU A 204 9.38 12.15 -10.68
N ALA A 205 8.45 11.79 -11.56
CA ALA A 205 7.06 11.53 -11.20
C ALA A 205 6.92 10.41 -10.14
N VAL A 206 7.73 9.35 -10.22
CA VAL A 206 7.77 8.28 -9.20
C VAL A 206 8.30 8.83 -7.88
N ARG A 207 9.41 9.56 -7.89
CA ARG A 207 9.97 10.19 -6.66
C ARG A 207 8.97 11.13 -6.01
N GLY A 208 8.24 11.93 -6.80
CA GLY A 208 7.18 12.81 -6.31
C GLY A 208 6.07 12.04 -5.60
N ARG A 209 5.61 10.91 -6.17
CA ARG A 209 4.61 10.04 -5.54
C ARG A 209 5.11 9.45 -4.22
N VAL A 210 6.32 8.91 -4.21
CA VAL A 210 6.92 8.35 -2.99
C VAL A 210 7.02 9.43 -1.92
N ARG A 211 7.60 10.60 -2.23
CA ARG A 211 7.70 11.73 -1.28
C ARG A 211 6.34 12.15 -0.73
N GLY A 212 5.31 12.21 -1.57
CA GLY A 212 3.95 12.55 -1.16
C GLY A 212 3.33 11.54 -0.20
N ALA A 213 3.67 10.26 -0.35
CA ALA A 213 3.15 9.16 0.47
C ALA A 213 3.96 8.90 1.76
N LEU A 214 5.23 9.36 1.83
CA LEU A 214 6.10 9.13 3.00
C LEU A 214 5.47 9.53 4.35
N PRO A 215 4.77 10.67 4.49
CA PRO A 215 4.16 11.02 5.77
C PRO A 215 3.08 10.02 6.20
N ALA A 216 2.26 9.53 5.28
CA ALA A 216 1.25 8.52 5.58
C ALA A 216 1.89 7.16 5.91
N ALA A 217 2.92 6.75 5.15
CA ALA A 217 3.69 5.55 5.42
C ALA A 217 4.39 5.60 6.79
N GLY A 218 4.94 6.76 7.15
CA GLY A 218 5.55 6.98 8.47
C GLY A 218 4.56 6.88 9.62
N LEU A 219 3.36 7.47 9.49
CA LEU A 219 2.31 7.38 10.51
C LEU A 219 1.84 5.94 10.71
N LEU A 220 1.62 5.21 9.62
CA LEU A 220 1.19 3.82 9.66
C LEU A 220 2.29 2.90 10.21
N GLY A 221 3.54 3.11 9.77
CA GLY A 221 4.71 2.40 10.29
C GLY A 221 4.92 2.64 11.79
N ALA A 222 4.81 3.89 12.26
CA ALA A 222 4.94 4.23 13.67
C ALA A 222 3.84 3.57 14.53
N HIS A 223 2.60 3.51 14.03
CA HIS A 223 1.53 2.75 14.69
C HIS A 223 1.91 1.25 14.80
N THR A 224 2.35 0.66 13.70
CA THR A 224 2.76 -0.76 13.65
C THR A 224 3.92 -1.02 14.59
N TYR A 225 4.92 -0.12 14.64
CA TYR A 225 6.02 -0.21 15.59
C TYR A 225 5.51 -0.28 17.03
N ALA A 226 4.62 0.65 17.42
CA ALA A 226 4.09 0.71 18.77
C ALA A 226 3.34 -0.57 19.16
N VAL A 227 2.48 -1.08 18.26
CA VAL A 227 1.73 -2.32 18.47
C VAL A 227 2.67 -3.51 18.59
N THR A 228 3.67 -3.63 17.70
CA THR A 228 4.65 -4.73 17.73
C THR A 228 5.56 -4.66 18.96
N ALA A 229 5.87 -3.46 19.46
CA ALA A 229 6.61 -3.33 20.71
C ALA A 229 5.83 -3.87 21.91
N VAL A 230 4.51 -3.67 21.95
CA VAL A 230 3.64 -4.25 22.98
C VAL A 230 3.52 -5.77 22.85
N SER A 231 3.46 -6.30 21.61
CA SER A 231 3.29 -7.74 21.37
C SER A 231 4.45 -8.58 21.89
N ARG A 232 5.62 -8.01 22.06
CA ARG A 232 6.77 -8.69 22.68
C ARG A 232 6.54 -9.10 24.14
N HIS A 233 5.53 -8.54 24.79
CA HIS A 233 5.15 -8.84 26.16
C HIS A 233 3.86 -9.68 26.26
N GLU A 234 3.38 -10.23 25.13
CA GLU A 234 2.11 -10.98 25.12
C GLU A 234 2.16 -12.28 25.91
N ALA A 235 3.27 -13.00 25.84
CA ALA A 235 3.40 -14.29 26.49
C ALA A 235 3.66 -14.18 27.99
N GLN A 236 4.49 -13.22 28.41
CA GLN A 236 4.96 -13.09 29.79
C GLN A 236 4.16 -12.03 30.57
N GLY A 237 3.56 -11.04 29.88
CA GLY A 237 2.97 -9.88 30.55
C GLY A 237 4.01 -9.02 31.28
N GLY A 238 3.60 -8.33 32.34
CA GLY A 238 4.50 -7.68 33.30
C GLY A 238 5.05 -6.31 32.88
N SER A 239 4.78 -5.80 31.66
CA SER A 239 5.21 -4.47 31.24
C SER A 239 4.05 -3.47 31.33
N THR A 240 4.19 -2.44 32.16
CA THR A 240 3.31 -1.26 32.19
C THR A 240 3.80 -0.19 31.21
N THR A 241 5.12 -0.10 31.01
CA THR A 241 5.77 0.94 30.20
C THR A 241 5.48 0.77 28.70
N ALA A 242 5.47 -0.46 28.18
CA ALA A 242 5.21 -0.70 26.76
C ALA A 242 3.78 -0.27 26.34
N PRO A 243 2.68 -0.64 27.03
CA PRO A 243 1.35 -0.14 26.74
C PRO A 243 1.21 1.39 26.91
N LEU A 244 1.87 2.01 27.92
CA LEU A 244 1.86 3.46 28.11
C LEU A 244 2.57 4.18 26.98
N ALA A 245 3.74 3.71 26.55
CA ALA A 245 4.46 4.26 25.41
C ALA A 245 3.65 4.13 24.11
N ALA A 246 2.99 2.97 23.91
CA ALA A 246 2.09 2.78 22.78
C ALA A 246 0.86 3.70 22.83
N LEU A 247 0.29 3.96 24.01
CA LEU A 247 -0.81 4.90 24.20
C LEU A 247 -0.38 6.32 23.85
N ALA A 248 0.80 6.76 24.32
CA ALA A 248 1.37 8.05 23.94
C ALA A 248 1.60 8.17 22.43
N ALA A 249 2.13 7.12 21.81
CA ALA A 249 2.31 7.06 20.36
C ALA A 249 0.97 7.16 19.61
N VAL A 250 -0.05 6.38 20.00
CA VAL A 250 -1.41 6.43 19.39
C VAL A 250 -2.01 7.82 19.52
N THR A 251 -1.84 8.48 20.66
CA THR A 251 -2.33 9.86 20.89
C THR A 251 -1.62 10.84 19.96
N ALA A 252 -0.30 10.77 19.88
CA ALA A 252 0.51 11.63 19.01
C ALA A 252 0.18 11.42 17.52
N LEU A 253 -0.01 10.16 17.10
CA LEU A 253 -0.40 9.80 15.73
C LEU A 253 -1.80 10.30 15.38
N GLY A 254 -2.76 10.21 16.31
CA GLY A 254 -4.10 10.78 16.16
C GLY A 254 -4.04 12.29 15.98
N ALA A 255 -3.29 12.99 16.84
CA ALA A 255 -3.08 14.43 16.72
C ALA A 255 -2.38 14.81 15.40
N ALA A 256 -1.34 14.05 14.99
CA ALA A 256 -0.65 14.28 13.73
C ALA A 256 -1.55 14.05 12.50
N THR A 257 -2.50 13.12 12.59
CA THR A 257 -3.47 12.85 11.53
C THR A 257 -4.46 14.01 11.37
N LEU A 258 -4.86 14.66 12.47
CA LEU A 258 -5.77 15.80 12.48
C LEU A 258 -5.09 17.13 12.11
N ARG A 259 -3.76 17.26 12.29
CA ARG A 259 -3.04 18.49 11.94
C ARG A 259 -3.23 18.79 10.46
N GLU A 260 -3.73 19.98 10.16
CA GLU A 260 -3.81 20.49 8.80
C GLU A 260 -2.39 20.57 8.23
N ARG A 261 -2.20 20.15 6.98
CA ARG A 261 -1.04 20.58 6.23
C ARG A 261 -1.24 22.08 6.04
N CYS A 262 -0.56 22.91 6.84
CA CYS A 262 -0.42 24.34 6.54
C CYS A 262 -0.04 24.44 5.07
N GLY A 263 -0.92 25.06 4.27
CA GLY A 263 -0.90 25.02 2.82
C GLY A 263 0.47 25.38 2.25
N ARG A 264 1.08 24.42 1.56
CA ARG A 264 1.83 24.76 0.36
C ARG A 264 0.78 24.89 -0.73
N GLY A 265 0.25 26.12 -0.88
CA GLY A 265 -0.29 26.53 -2.16
C GLY A 265 0.73 26.25 -3.25
N PRO A 266 0.33 26.13 -4.53
CA PRO A 266 1.27 26.02 -5.63
C PRO A 266 2.07 27.32 -5.72
N GLU A 267 3.18 27.44 -4.98
CA GLU A 267 4.19 28.44 -5.17
C GLU A 267 5.10 28.07 -6.35
N GLY A 268 4.50 28.18 -7.56
CA GLY A 268 5.29 28.56 -8.71
C GLY A 268 5.23 30.09 -8.80
N PRO A 269 6.32 30.79 -9.15
CA PRO A 269 6.27 32.23 -9.42
C PRO A 269 5.39 32.45 -10.64
N ALA A 270 4.11 32.79 -10.43
CA ALA A 270 3.23 33.22 -11.49
C ALA A 270 3.83 34.49 -12.13
N PRO A 271 3.91 34.57 -13.48
CA PRO A 271 4.42 35.74 -14.18
C PRO A 271 3.65 36.99 -13.73
N ALA A 272 4.37 38.09 -13.57
CA ALA A 272 3.84 39.36 -13.03
C ALA A 272 2.56 39.86 -13.75
N ALA A 273 2.35 39.49 -15.02
CA ALA A 273 1.17 39.83 -15.83
C ALA A 273 -0.13 39.09 -15.38
N GLU A 274 -0.04 37.93 -14.74
CA GLU A 274 -1.21 37.21 -14.23
C GLU A 274 -1.65 37.72 -12.85
N ARG A 275 -0.72 38.25 -12.05
CA ARG A 275 -1.03 38.85 -10.75
C ARG A 275 -1.90 40.10 -10.85
N GLY A 276 -1.73 40.91 -11.90
CA GLY A 276 -2.57 42.09 -12.15
C GLY A 276 -4.01 41.72 -12.50
N ARG A 277 -4.22 40.71 -13.36
CA ARG A 277 -5.55 40.25 -13.76
C ARG A 277 -6.31 39.52 -12.66
N ALA A 278 -5.60 38.75 -11.83
CA ALA A 278 -6.18 38.09 -10.68
C ALA A 278 -6.65 39.08 -9.59
N ALA A 279 -5.87 40.17 -9.38
CA ALA A 279 -6.24 41.21 -8.42
C ALA A 279 -7.45 42.04 -8.87
N GLU A 280 -7.64 42.23 -10.19
CA GLU A 280 -8.77 42.95 -10.77
C GLU A 280 -10.05 42.09 -10.78
N ALA A 281 -9.92 40.79 -11.06
CA ALA A 281 -11.02 39.82 -10.95
C ALA A 281 -11.53 39.63 -9.50
N LEU A 282 -10.65 39.77 -8.49
CA LEU A 282 -11.07 39.71 -7.08
C LEU A 282 -11.87 40.93 -6.61
N ARG A 283 -11.75 42.08 -7.30
CA ARG A 283 -12.47 43.31 -6.97
C ARG A 283 -13.85 43.38 -7.61
N SER A 284 -14.10 42.64 -8.67
CA SER A 284 -15.35 42.75 -9.45
C SER A 284 -16.42 41.71 -9.07
N HIS A 285 -16.10 40.67 -8.30
CA HIS A 285 -17.06 39.73 -7.75
C HIS A 285 -16.76 39.43 -6.29
N PRO A 286 -17.65 39.72 -5.33
CA PRO A 286 -17.56 39.13 -3.98
C PRO A 286 -17.83 37.65 -4.15
N THR A 287 -16.77 36.85 -4.34
CA THR A 287 -16.85 35.41 -4.27
C THR A 287 -17.32 35.07 -2.88
N ARG A 288 -18.59 34.71 -2.78
CA ARG A 288 -19.14 34.00 -1.63
C ARG A 288 -18.16 32.86 -1.38
N ALA A 289 -17.35 32.97 -0.32
CA ALA A 289 -16.51 31.88 0.16
C ALA A 289 -17.46 30.71 0.36
N THR A 290 -17.42 29.75 -0.58
CA THR A 290 -18.10 28.46 -0.38
C THR A 290 -17.57 27.92 0.93
N PRO A 291 -18.42 27.62 1.92
CA PRO A 291 -17.97 27.06 3.17
C PRO A 291 -17.16 25.81 2.81
N ALA A 292 -15.87 25.83 3.11
CA ALA A 292 -14.98 24.68 2.92
C ALA A 292 -15.70 23.52 3.56
N SER A 293 -16.08 22.53 2.75
CA SER A 293 -17.05 21.51 3.08
C SER A 293 -16.74 20.91 4.46
N THR A 294 -17.61 21.19 5.43
CA THR A 294 -17.49 20.76 6.84
C THR A 294 -17.47 19.23 6.93
N THR A 295 -18.11 18.57 5.97
CA THR A 295 -18.26 17.11 5.89
C THR A 295 -16.94 16.30 5.87
N PRO A 296 -15.90 16.63 5.07
CA PRO A 296 -14.64 15.88 5.12
C PRO A 296 -13.87 16.05 6.43
N ARG A 297 -13.97 17.23 7.06
CA ARG A 297 -13.35 17.46 8.37
C ARG A 297 -14.04 16.67 9.48
N LEU A 298 -15.36 16.64 9.50
CA LEU A 298 -16.14 15.83 10.44
C LEU A 298 -15.84 14.34 10.26
N LEU A 299 -15.77 13.85 9.02
CA LEU A 299 -15.42 12.48 8.73
C LEU A 299 -14.00 12.15 9.22
N LEU A 300 -13.01 12.99 8.93
CA LEU A 300 -11.64 12.82 9.40
C LEU A 300 -11.58 12.75 10.94
N THR A 301 -12.28 13.64 11.62
CA THR A 301 -12.35 13.67 13.09
C THR A 301 -13.01 12.38 13.62
N ALA A 302 -14.11 11.94 13.02
CA ALA A 302 -14.81 10.72 13.42
C ALA A 302 -13.94 9.47 13.21
N LEU A 303 -13.23 9.38 12.08
CA LEU A 303 -12.32 8.26 11.78
C LEU A 303 -11.13 8.24 12.75
N THR A 304 -10.53 9.40 13.01
CA THR A 304 -9.41 9.52 13.96
C THR A 304 -9.88 9.23 15.40
N GLY A 305 -11.06 9.67 15.78
CA GLY A 305 -11.67 9.31 17.07
C GLY A 305 -11.94 7.80 17.19
N THR A 306 -12.39 7.17 16.10
CA THR A 306 -12.57 5.71 16.05
C THR A 306 -11.23 4.97 16.16
N TYR A 307 -10.19 5.44 15.48
CA TYR A 307 -8.82 4.93 15.62
C TYR A 307 -8.36 4.99 17.07
N PHE A 308 -8.43 6.17 17.68
CA PHE A 308 -8.00 6.38 19.06
C PHE A 308 -8.78 5.48 20.02
N ARG A 309 -10.11 5.48 19.96
CA ARG A 309 -10.95 4.65 20.84
C ARG A 309 -10.66 3.16 20.71
N THR A 310 -10.39 2.67 19.50
CA THR A 310 -10.13 1.25 19.24
C THR A 310 -8.78 0.80 19.83
N ALA A 311 -7.76 1.65 19.79
CA ALA A 311 -6.44 1.33 20.30
C ALA A 311 -6.27 1.69 21.79
N ALA A 312 -6.72 2.87 22.22
CA ALA A 312 -6.42 3.42 23.54
C ALA A 312 -7.08 2.62 24.68
N GLY A 313 -8.33 2.24 24.55
CA GLY A 313 -9.03 1.53 25.63
C GLY A 313 -8.31 0.25 26.07
N PRO A 314 -8.01 -0.69 25.16
CA PRO A 314 -7.24 -1.90 25.52
C PRO A 314 -5.82 -1.61 26.02
N LEU A 315 -5.14 -0.57 25.50
CA LEU A 315 -3.81 -0.17 26.00
C LEU A 315 -3.86 0.35 27.43
N VAL A 316 -4.87 1.14 27.79
CA VAL A 316 -5.07 1.60 29.18
C VAL A 316 -5.28 0.40 30.11
N HIS A 317 -6.12 -0.57 29.73
CA HIS A 317 -6.34 -1.75 30.55
C HIS A 317 -5.07 -2.58 30.73
N ALA A 318 -4.27 -2.76 29.67
CA ALA A 318 -2.99 -3.47 29.75
C ALA A 318 -1.94 -2.70 30.58
N ALA A 319 -1.98 -1.37 30.58
CA ALA A 319 -1.10 -0.56 31.42
C ALA A 319 -1.47 -0.63 32.93
N LEU A 320 -2.77 -0.64 33.23
CA LEU A 320 -3.26 -0.72 34.61
C LEU A 320 -3.13 -2.14 35.19
N ASN A 321 -3.26 -3.15 34.37
CA ASN A 321 -3.10 -4.56 34.75
C ASN A 321 -2.32 -5.31 33.64
N PRO A 322 -0.98 -5.42 33.77
CA PRO A 322 -0.10 -5.97 32.75
C PRO A 322 -0.12 -7.52 32.73
N SER A 323 -1.32 -8.09 32.60
CA SER A 323 -1.51 -9.54 32.45
C SER A 323 -1.45 -9.96 30.96
N PRO A 324 -1.01 -11.19 30.63
CA PRO A 324 -0.97 -11.69 29.27
C PRO A 324 -2.29 -11.51 28.50
N PRO A 325 -3.48 -11.85 29.05
CA PRO A 325 -4.74 -11.67 28.33
C PRO A 325 -5.07 -10.21 27.98
N LEU A 326 -4.73 -9.26 28.85
CA LEU A 326 -4.96 -7.84 28.58
C LEU A 326 -3.95 -7.28 27.58
N THR A 327 -2.70 -7.74 27.62
CA THR A 327 -1.68 -7.41 26.62
C THR A 327 -2.10 -7.92 25.24
N GLN A 328 -2.59 -9.16 25.13
CA GLN A 328 -3.13 -9.71 23.88
C GLN A 328 -4.32 -8.91 23.36
N ARG A 329 -5.23 -8.48 24.25
CA ARG A 329 -6.35 -7.58 23.87
C ARG A 329 -5.86 -6.23 23.37
N ALA A 330 -4.78 -5.68 23.95
CA ALA A 330 -4.18 -4.43 23.53
C ALA A 330 -3.58 -4.55 22.11
N VAL A 331 -2.83 -5.61 21.85
CA VAL A 331 -2.29 -5.90 20.51
C VAL A 331 -3.41 -6.09 19.49
N GLY A 332 -4.41 -6.93 19.80
CA GLY A 332 -5.58 -7.11 18.95
C GLY A 332 -6.37 -5.81 18.73
N GLY A 333 -6.43 -4.93 19.73
CA GLY A 333 -6.97 -3.57 19.61
C GLY A 333 -6.17 -2.72 18.62
N GLY A 334 -4.84 -2.74 18.73
CA GLY A 334 -3.93 -2.06 17.82
C GLY A 334 -4.06 -2.53 16.38
N ILE A 335 -4.10 -3.84 16.16
CA ILE A 335 -4.30 -4.41 14.81
C ILE A 335 -5.64 -3.94 14.21
N ARG A 336 -6.73 -3.98 14.98
CA ARG A 336 -8.04 -3.51 14.50
C ARG A 336 -8.08 -1.99 14.25
N ALA A 337 -7.28 -1.22 14.99
CA ALA A 337 -7.18 0.23 14.83
C ALA A 337 -6.49 0.66 13.53
N MET A 338 -5.78 -0.24 12.86
CA MET A 338 -5.19 0.04 11.54
C MET A 338 -6.26 0.44 10.51
N ILE A 339 -7.40 -0.22 10.49
CA ILE A 339 -8.46 0.08 9.51
C ILE A 339 -8.94 1.55 9.62
N PRO A 340 -9.37 2.06 10.79
CA PRO A 340 -9.74 3.47 10.89
C PRO A 340 -8.56 4.43 10.70
N LEU A 341 -7.31 4.05 11.02
CA LEU A 341 -6.15 4.88 10.70
C LEU A 341 -5.93 5.01 9.19
N GLN A 342 -5.96 3.90 8.44
CA GLN A 342 -5.87 3.90 6.99
C GLN A 342 -6.99 4.73 6.34
N ALA A 343 -8.22 4.59 6.85
CA ALA A 343 -9.37 5.38 6.41
C ALA A 343 -9.18 6.88 6.69
N ALA A 344 -8.65 7.24 7.86
CA ALA A 344 -8.34 8.62 8.21
C ALA A 344 -7.22 9.19 7.31
N LEU A 345 -6.17 8.41 7.02
CA LEU A 345 -5.09 8.82 6.12
C LEU A 345 -5.58 9.05 4.69
N ALA A 346 -6.46 8.19 4.17
CA ALA A 346 -7.09 8.37 2.87
C ALA A 346 -7.99 9.61 2.83
N THR A 347 -8.80 9.83 3.87
CA THR A 347 -9.68 11.00 4.00
C THR A 347 -8.87 12.30 4.11
N ARG A 348 -7.79 12.29 4.89
CA ARG A 348 -6.85 13.42 5.02
C ARG A 348 -6.20 13.80 3.69
N ALA A 349 -5.99 12.83 2.81
CA ALA A 349 -5.46 13.04 1.47
C ALA A 349 -6.54 13.53 0.47
N GLY A 350 -7.78 13.78 0.92
CA GLY A 350 -8.88 14.24 0.07
C GLY A 350 -9.70 13.11 -0.56
N ALA A 351 -9.39 11.83 -0.27
CA ALA A 351 -10.09 10.67 -0.83
C ALA A 351 -11.11 10.09 0.17
N ALA A 352 -12.10 10.88 0.58
CA ALA A 352 -13.13 10.48 1.55
C ALA A 352 -13.86 9.18 1.15
N GLY A 353 -14.14 8.99 -0.16
CA GLY A 353 -14.73 7.74 -0.67
C GLY A 353 -13.86 6.52 -0.43
N SER A 354 -12.54 6.62 -0.63
CA SER A 354 -11.59 5.55 -0.30
C SER A 354 -11.55 5.30 1.22
N GLY A 355 -11.61 6.36 2.03
CA GLY A 355 -11.67 6.23 3.49
C GLY A 355 -12.92 5.46 3.94
N LEU A 356 -14.09 5.76 3.39
CA LEU A 356 -15.34 5.04 3.67
C LEU A 356 -15.28 3.59 3.19
N ALA A 357 -14.70 3.33 2.00
CA ALA A 357 -14.52 1.98 1.48
C ALA A 357 -13.63 1.13 2.40
N VAL A 358 -12.53 1.70 2.92
CA VAL A 358 -11.67 1.03 3.92
C VAL A 358 -12.43 0.75 5.21
N MET A 359 -13.22 1.70 5.71
CA MET A 359 -14.04 1.48 6.92
C MET A 359 -15.09 0.38 6.73
N ALA A 360 -15.64 0.21 5.54
CA ALA A 360 -16.60 -0.86 5.23
C ALA A 360 -15.98 -2.27 5.35
N LEU A 361 -14.65 -2.40 5.34
CA LEU A 361 -13.97 -3.68 5.60
C LEU A 361 -14.05 -4.10 7.09
N ALA A 362 -14.22 -3.16 8.02
CA ALA A 362 -14.24 -3.46 9.45
C ALA A 362 -15.38 -4.40 9.89
N PRO A 363 -16.65 -4.23 9.48
CA PRO A 363 -17.71 -5.18 9.81
C PRO A 363 -17.50 -6.54 9.14
N LEU A 364 -16.98 -6.58 7.91
CA LEU A 364 -16.64 -7.83 7.22
C LEU A 364 -15.56 -8.59 7.99
N ALA A 365 -14.50 -7.92 8.44
CA ALA A 365 -13.45 -8.50 9.27
C ALA A 365 -14.04 -9.13 10.55
N ARG A 366 -14.96 -8.44 11.22
CA ARG A 366 -15.60 -8.93 12.45
C ARG A 366 -16.48 -10.17 12.21
N THR A 367 -17.24 -10.19 11.13
CA THR A 367 -18.14 -11.32 10.81
C THR A 367 -17.37 -12.58 10.43
N LEU A 368 -16.28 -12.42 9.66
CA LEU A 368 -15.45 -13.55 9.24
C LEU A 368 -14.54 -14.06 10.37
N ALA A 369 -14.01 -13.17 11.20
CA ALA A 369 -13.23 -13.57 12.38
C ALA A 369 -14.06 -14.50 13.30
N ARG A 370 -15.34 -14.21 13.50
CA ARG A 370 -16.25 -15.06 14.29
C ARG A 370 -16.54 -16.43 13.66
N LYS A 371 -16.45 -16.56 12.33
CA LYS A 371 -16.71 -17.81 11.62
C LYS A 371 -15.49 -18.72 11.51
N VAL A 372 -14.28 -18.14 11.45
CA VAL A 372 -13.04 -18.88 11.20
C VAL A 372 -12.32 -19.23 12.51
N SER A 373 -12.48 -18.43 13.55
CA SER A 373 -11.93 -18.69 14.89
C SER A 373 -13.08 -18.80 15.91
N PRO A 374 -13.73 -19.93 16.03
CA PRO A 374 -14.54 -20.21 17.20
C PRO A 374 -13.55 -20.48 18.37
N THR A 375 -13.34 -19.51 19.22
CA THR A 375 -12.74 -19.70 20.55
C THR A 375 -13.71 -20.41 21.42
#